data_117fa7a463416a90ddb904427555db52
#
_entry.id   117fa7a463416a90ddb904427555db52
#
_cell.length_a   1.000
_cell.length_b   1.000
_cell.length_c   1.000
_cell.angle_alpha   90.00
_cell.angle_beta   90.00
_cell.angle_gamma   90.00
#
_symmetry.space_group_name_H-M   'P 1'
#
loop_
_entity.id
_entity.type
_entity.pdbx_description
1 polymer ?
#
loop_
_entity_poly.entity_id
_entity_poly.type
_entity_poly.pdbx_seq_one_letter_code
_entity_poly.pdbx_strand_id
1 'polypeptide(L)'
;MEKRCDGKVDCQDGSDEEDCKAFVTFSGYNKFLVPPPVGNESTLTMNVSINIDEIIKIDENDGYFKIKMTLTRKWFNTQVTYQNLKKRMAKNKMSTEDIARMWKPWTVLQNIEHVDEVKITDKEDIMTIVPHPEFIFERDERTNIRNTRLFKGSENVISYQRQVTVNWVCIYNMRWYPFDSQKCTLKMFHTEDSITLKPTYVNYSGPMELTQHIVKDVSICSMSIEERPGIIVEVTLGRPLFGTFLSVFMPTGILLILSQMVRVFYRDYLDMVIQVNLTLLLVLATL
;
A
#
# COMPACT_ATOMS: atom_id res chain seq x y z
N MET A 1 -19.89 30.83 4.14
CA MET A 1 -19.24 31.29 2.90
C MET A 1 -18.02 30.41 2.61
N GLU A 2 -18.22 29.36 1.84
CA GLU A 2 -17.14 28.48 1.37
C GLU A 2 -17.06 28.55 -0.17
N LYS A 3 -17.29 29.77 -0.71
CA LYS A 3 -17.47 29.97 -2.14
C LYS A 3 -16.19 30.40 -2.88
N ARG A 4 -15.15 30.82 -2.16
CA ARG A 4 -13.88 31.17 -2.78
C ARG A 4 -13.03 29.93 -3.05
N CYS A 5 -12.49 29.83 -4.25
CA CYS A 5 -11.65 28.74 -4.69
C CYS A 5 -12.33 27.36 -4.52
N ASP A 6 -13.59 27.26 -4.90
CA ASP A 6 -14.33 25.99 -4.85
C ASP A 6 -14.53 25.34 -6.24
N GLY A 7 -14.00 26.00 -7.27
CA GLY A 7 -14.10 25.57 -8.67
C GLY A 7 -15.41 26.03 -9.35
N LYS A 8 -16.17 26.95 -8.73
CA LYS A 8 -17.40 27.50 -9.28
C LYS A 8 -17.33 29.02 -9.27
N VAL A 9 -17.63 29.62 -10.38
CA VAL A 9 -17.76 31.09 -10.46
C VAL A 9 -19.08 31.49 -9.80
N ASP A 10 -19.02 31.91 -8.55
CA ASP A 10 -20.16 32.40 -7.78
C ASP A 10 -20.31 33.93 -7.84
N CYS A 11 -19.21 34.66 -8.10
CA CYS A 11 -19.18 36.09 -8.29
C CYS A 11 -19.27 36.43 -9.79
N GLN A 12 -20.01 37.48 -10.13
CA GLN A 12 -20.24 37.90 -11.51
C GLN A 12 -18.96 38.35 -12.24
N ASP A 13 -17.96 38.79 -11.47
CA ASP A 13 -16.64 39.21 -11.93
C ASP A 13 -15.58 38.09 -11.85
N GLY A 14 -15.95 36.89 -11.39
CA GLY A 14 -15.03 35.76 -11.22
C GLY A 14 -13.97 35.92 -10.12
N SER A 15 -14.09 36.97 -9.29
CA SER A 15 -13.10 37.31 -8.25
C SER A 15 -12.99 36.25 -7.14
N ASP A 16 -13.97 35.37 -7.02
CA ASP A 16 -14.00 34.25 -6.10
C ASP A 16 -13.06 33.11 -6.52
N GLU A 17 -12.77 32.98 -7.81
CA GLU A 17 -11.85 31.96 -8.36
C GLU A 17 -10.50 32.55 -8.82
N GLU A 18 -10.29 33.87 -8.63
CA GLU A 18 -9.00 34.51 -8.87
C GLU A 18 -7.99 34.15 -7.77
N ASP A 19 -6.73 33.96 -8.17
CA ASP A 19 -5.57 33.69 -7.27
C ASP A 19 -5.77 32.50 -6.31
N CYS A 20 -6.32 31.42 -6.83
CA CYS A 20 -6.56 30.16 -6.09
C CYS A 20 -5.33 29.27 -5.97
N LYS A 21 -4.13 29.83 -5.94
CA LYS A 21 -2.90 29.06 -5.71
C LYS A 21 -2.91 28.38 -4.36
N ALA A 22 -2.54 27.10 -4.34
CA ALA A 22 -2.52 26.32 -3.10
C ALA A 22 -1.29 26.64 -2.24
N PHE A 23 -0.18 27.09 -2.86
CA PHE A 23 1.04 27.38 -2.11
C PHE A 23 1.88 28.47 -2.80
N VAL A 24 2.72 29.11 -2.00
CA VAL A 24 3.75 30.05 -2.43
C VAL A 24 5.11 29.51 -1.97
N THR A 25 6.07 29.49 -2.88
CA THR A 25 7.44 29.08 -2.58
C THR A 25 8.31 30.27 -2.23
N PHE A 26 9.28 30.09 -1.34
CA PHE A 26 10.28 31.12 -1.08
C PHE A 26 11.30 31.21 -2.23
N SER A 27 11.98 32.33 -2.32
CA SER A 27 13.12 32.50 -3.22
C SER A 27 14.16 31.42 -2.96
N GLY A 28 14.58 30.69 -4.01
CA GLY A 28 15.53 29.57 -3.90
C GLY A 28 14.91 28.18 -3.64
N TYR A 29 13.58 28.07 -3.61
CA TYR A 29 12.95 26.75 -3.53
C TYR A 29 13.35 25.88 -4.73
N ASN A 30 13.80 24.68 -4.40
CA ASN A 30 14.16 23.67 -5.41
C ASN A 30 13.42 22.36 -5.14
N LYS A 31 12.54 21.97 -6.07
CA LYS A 31 11.74 20.74 -5.96
C LYS A 31 12.54 19.43 -6.01
N PHE A 32 13.81 19.50 -6.32
CA PHE A 32 14.71 18.32 -6.39
C PHE A 32 15.52 18.13 -5.10
N LEU A 33 15.49 19.08 -4.19
CA LEU A 33 16.18 19.01 -2.92
C LEU A 33 15.19 18.64 -1.79
N VAL A 34 15.65 17.79 -0.87
CA VAL A 34 14.88 17.43 0.33
C VAL A 34 14.60 18.70 1.14
N PRO A 35 13.35 18.93 1.55
CA PRO A 35 13.02 20.04 2.42
C PRO A 35 13.78 19.95 3.75
N PRO A 36 14.25 21.08 4.31
CA PRO A 36 14.86 21.09 5.62
C PRO A 36 13.89 20.57 6.68
N PRO A 37 14.41 19.85 7.70
CA PRO A 37 13.59 19.38 8.80
C PRO A 37 13.01 20.54 9.63
N VAL A 38 12.00 20.25 10.45
CA VAL A 38 11.39 21.22 11.34
C VAL A 38 12.16 21.25 12.66
N GLY A 39 12.44 22.43 13.17
CA GLY A 39 13.14 22.63 14.45
C GLY A 39 14.61 22.24 14.42
N ASN A 40 15.07 21.54 15.45
CA ASN A 40 16.47 21.10 15.61
C ASN A 40 16.68 19.63 15.17
N GLU A 41 15.75 19.06 14.40
CA GLU A 41 15.93 17.69 13.90
C GLU A 41 17.04 17.66 12.83
N SER A 42 17.86 16.61 12.83
CA SER A 42 18.92 16.41 11.84
C SER A 42 18.40 15.85 10.52
N THR A 43 17.26 15.19 10.54
CA THR A 43 16.66 14.51 9.39
C THR A 43 15.19 14.87 9.21
N LEU A 44 14.73 14.87 7.97
CA LEU A 44 13.31 15.05 7.67
C LEU A 44 12.52 13.79 8.08
N THR A 45 11.69 13.92 9.09
CA THR A 45 10.81 12.83 9.52
C THR A 45 9.62 12.71 8.59
N MET A 46 9.44 11.52 8.00
CA MET A 46 8.32 11.19 7.13
C MET A 46 7.48 10.06 7.74
N ASN A 47 6.23 10.37 8.06
CA ASN A 47 5.27 9.39 8.54
C ASN A 47 4.69 8.61 7.35
N VAL A 48 4.78 7.28 7.41
CA VAL A 48 4.32 6.39 6.33
C VAL A 48 3.19 5.52 6.84
N SER A 49 2.09 5.49 6.09
CA SER A 49 1.00 4.55 6.28
C SER A 49 0.68 3.85 4.98
N ILE A 50 0.34 2.58 5.08
CA ILE A 50 0.09 1.70 3.94
C ILE A 50 -1.29 1.10 4.09
N ASN A 51 -2.09 1.19 3.03
CA ASN A 51 -3.31 0.42 2.91
C ASN A 51 -3.12 -0.60 1.79
N ILE A 52 -3.14 -1.88 2.12
CA ILE A 52 -3.18 -2.94 1.12
C ILE A 52 -4.63 -3.05 0.68
N ASP A 53 -4.91 -2.56 -0.53
CA ASP A 53 -6.26 -2.49 -1.08
C ASP A 53 -6.76 -3.89 -1.48
N GLU A 54 -5.87 -4.69 -2.07
CA GLU A 54 -6.21 -6.02 -2.60
C GLU A 54 -4.96 -6.87 -2.82
N ILE A 55 -5.06 -8.17 -2.55
CA ILE A 55 -4.13 -9.19 -3.04
C ILE A 55 -4.70 -9.77 -4.33
N ILE A 56 -4.09 -9.44 -5.47
CA ILE A 56 -4.60 -9.79 -6.80
C ILE A 56 -4.29 -11.25 -7.14
N LYS A 57 -3.06 -11.70 -6.84
CA LYS A 57 -2.58 -13.06 -7.15
C LYS A 57 -1.52 -13.48 -6.15
N ILE A 58 -1.56 -14.73 -5.74
CA ILE A 58 -0.47 -15.41 -5.01
C ILE A 58 0.05 -16.50 -5.93
N ASP A 59 1.37 -16.51 -6.16
CA ASP A 59 2.04 -17.50 -6.97
C ASP A 59 3.16 -18.16 -6.15
N GLU A 60 2.85 -19.36 -5.65
CA GLU A 60 3.78 -20.10 -4.81
C GLU A 60 4.91 -20.72 -5.63
N ASN A 61 4.67 -21.02 -6.92
CA ASN A 61 5.64 -21.64 -7.80
C ASN A 61 6.71 -20.65 -8.22
N ASP A 62 6.29 -19.45 -8.59
CA ASP A 62 7.18 -18.37 -9.02
C ASP A 62 7.71 -17.54 -7.84
N GLY A 63 7.20 -17.79 -6.62
CA GLY A 63 7.70 -17.15 -5.41
C GLY A 63 7.34 -15.67 -5.27
N TYR A 64 6.18 -15.25 -5.78
CA TYR A 64 5.70 -13.87 -5.62
C TYR A 64 4.21 -13.79 -5.30
N PHE A 65 3.79 -12.63 -4.80
CA PHE A 65 2.38 -12.27 -4.77
C PHE A 65 2.16 -10.83 -5.25
N LYS A 66 1.12 -10.66 -6.02
CA LYS A 66 0.76 -9.39 -6.63
C LYS A 66 -0.24 -8.67 -5.76
N ILE A 67 0.14 -7.48 -5.33
CA ILE A 67 -0.71 -6.64 -4.49
C ILE A 67 -0.96 -5.28 -5.12
N LYS A 68 -2.11 -4.73 -4.79
CA LYS A 68 -2.47 -3.34 -5.02
C LYS A 68 -2.50 -2.65 -3.66
N MET A 69 -1.75 -1.57 -3.52
CA MET A 69 -1.67 -0.85 -2.26
C MET A 69 -1.68 0.66 -2.46
N THR A 70 -2.21 1.37 -1.48
CA THR A 70 -2.17 2.83 -1.39
C THR A 70 -1.14 3.24 -0.34
N LEU A 71 -0.09 3.91 -0.80
CA LEU A 71 0.99 4.42 0.02
C LEU A 71 0.73 5.88 0.36
N THR A 72 0.58 6.19 1.64
CA THR A 72 0.38 7.55 2.14
C THR A 72 1.61 8.00 2.92
N ARG A 73 2.20 9.11 2.51
CA ARG A 73 3.38 9.72 3.11
C ARG A 73 3.02 11.10 3.64
N LYS A 74 3.43 11.43 4.86
CA LYS A 74 3.14 12.71 5.51
C LYS A 74 4.42 13.34 6.03
N TRP A 75 4.66 14.59 5.63
CA TRP A 75 5.83 15.35 6.07
C TRP A 75 5.51 16.85 6.13
N PHE A 76 6.39 17.61 6.76
CA PHE A 76 6.36 19.07 6.74
C PHE A 76 7.32 19.61 5.67
N ASN A 77 6.98 20.73 5.06
CA ASN A 77 7.87 21.42 4.14
C ASN A 77 8.03 22.88 4.58
N THR A 78 9.15 23.19 5.23
CA THR A 78 9.44 24.51 5.78
C THR A 78 9.69 25.59 4.73
N GLN A 79 9.94 25.21 3.48
CA GLN A 79 10.23 26.12 2.36
C GLN A 79 9.00 26.61 1.61
N VAL A 80 7.81 26.27 2.06
CA VAL A 80 6.55 26.66 1.41
C VAL A 80 5.60 27.30 2.41
N THR A 81 4.73 28.13 1.88
CA THR A 81 3.59 28.70 2.58
C THR A 81 2.33 28.33 1.83
N TYR A 82 1.31 27.94 2.52
CA TYR A 82 0.03 27.59 1.88
C TYR A 82 -0.94 28.76 1.94
N GLN A 83 -1.81 28.81 0.96
CA GLN A 83 -2.88 29.79 0.85
C GLN A 83 -4.24 29.10 0.75
N ASN A 84 -5.29 29.82 1.09
CA ASN A 84 -6.66 29.37 0.88
C ASN A 84 -7.02 28.02 1.54
N LEU A 85 -6.31 27.64 2.62
CA LEU A 85 -6.61 26.40 3.32
C LEU A 85 -8.00 26.44 3.95
N LYS A 86 -8.73 25.35 3.79
CA LYS A 86 -10.08 25.15 4.34
C LYS A 86 -10.02 24.17 5.52
N LYS A 87 -10.96 24.31 6.47
CA LYS A 87 -11.04 23.44 7.65
C LYS A 87 -11.16 21.95 7.28
N ARG A 88 -11.91 21.66 6.21
CA ARG A 88 -12.06 20.27 5.72
C ARG A 88 -10.86 19.90 4.85
N MET A 89 -10.06 18.96 5.33
CA MET A 89 -8.88 18.45 4.64
C MET A 89 -9.15 18.05 3.17
N ALA A 90 -10.27 17.40 2.88
CA ALA A 90 -10.62 16.97 1.52
C ALA A 90 -10.73 18.13 0.51
N LYS A 91 -10.96 19.36 0.98
CA LYS A 91 -11.03 20.55 0.14
C LYS A 91 -9.67 21.21 -0.11
N ASN A 92 -8.60 20.73 0.53
CA ASN A 92 -7.23 21.24 0.38
C ASN A 92 -6.41 20.34 -0.57
N LYS A 93 -7.06 19.68 -1.53
CA LYS A 93 -6.39 18.90 -2.58
C LYS A 93 -5.68 19.88 -3.52
N MET A 94 -4.41 19.62 -3.79
CA MET A 94 -3.61 20.39 -4.73
C MET A 94 -3.95 20.02 -6.17
N SER A 95 -3.81 20.98 -7.08
CA SER A 95 -3.91 20.74 -8.52
C SER A 95 -2.74 19.89 -9.01
N THR A 96 -2.90 19.24 -10.17
CA THR A 96 -1.81 18.48 -10.82
C THR A 96 -0.59 19.35 -11.14
N GLU A 97 -0.82 20.62 -11.50
CA GLU A 97 0.25 21.59 -11.75
C GLU A 97 1.02 21.93 -10.48
N ASP A 98 0.32 22.15 -9.37
CA ASP A 98 0.94 22.41 -8.08
C ASP A 98 1.71 21.19 -7.57
N ILE A 99 1.16 19.98 -7.72
CA ILE A 99 1.84 18.73 -7.38
C ILE A 99 3.13 18.55 -8.20
N ALA A 100 3.16 18.98 -9.45
CA ALA A 100 4.35 18.91 -10.30
C ALA A 100 5.47 19.88 -9.86
N ARG A 101 5.14 20.94 -9.15
CA ARG A 101 6.08 21.93 -8.59
C ARG A 101 6.61 21.55 -7.21
N MET A 102 5.91 20.65 -6.50
CA MET A 102 6.30 20.23 -5.16
C MET A 102 7.36 19.15 -5.19
N TRP A 103 8.23 19.16 -4.17
CA TRP A 103 9.11 18.06 -3.90
C TRP A 103 8.32 16.80 -3.56
N LYS A 104 8.72 15.67 -4.12
CA LYS A 104 8.09 14.36 -3.90
C LYS A 104 9.12 13.38 -3.38
N PRO A 105 8.83 12.66 -2.28
CA PRO A 105 9.73 11.65 -1.77
C PRO A 105 9.81 10.46 -2.70
N TRP A 106 11.04 10.05 -3.04
CA TRP A 106 11.30 8.82 -3.77
C TRP A 106 11.58 7.70 -2.77
N THR A 107 10.67 6.75 -2.67
CA THR A 107 10.81 5.59 -1.79
C THR A 107 11.17 4.37 -2.62
N VAL A 108 12.23 3.67 -2.23
CA VAL A 108 12.65 2.42 -2.86
C VAL A 108 11.91 1.28 -2.18
N LEU A 109 11.30 0.43 -2.99
CA LEU A 109 10.75 -0.85 -2.57
C LEU A 109 11.79 -1.91 -2.89
N GLN A 110 12.32 -2.57 -1.86
CA GLN A 110 13.22 -3.70 -1.99
C GLN A 110 12.40 -4.99 -2.11
N ASN A 111 13.00 -6.07 -2.62
CA ASN A 111 12.37 -7.38 -2.81
C ASN A 111 11.06 -7.36 -3.64
N ILE A 112 11.01 -6.52 -4.64
CA ILE A 112 10.06 -6.62 -5.74
C ILE A 112 10.71 -7.31 -6.95
N GLU A 113 9.94 -8.06 -7.71
CA GLU A 113 10.45 -8.88 -8.80
C GLU A 113 11.05 -8.03 -9.93
N HIS A 114 10.35 -7.01 -10.36
CA HIS A 114 10.82 -6.05 -11.36
C HIS A 114 10.40 -4.64 -10.98
N VAL A 115 11.37 -3.73 -10.91
CA VAL A 115 11.11 -2.30 -10.61
C VAL A 115 10.26 -1.65 -11.70
N ASP A 116 10.41 -2.11 -12.94
CA ASP A 116 9.67 -1.59 -14.11
C ASP A 116 8.19 -2.02 -14.13
N GLU A 117 7.82 -3.02 -13.32
CA GLU A 117 6.44 -3.49 -13.18
C GLU A 117 5.66 -2.82 -12.04
N VAL A 118 6.23 -1.80 -11.40
CA VAL A 118 5.46 -0.92 -10.52
C VAL A 118 4.48 -0.13 -11.38
N LYS A 119 3.38 -0.77 -11.73
CA LYS A 119 2.30 -0.07 -12.45
C LYS A 119 1.71 0.97 -11.50
N ILE A 120 2.06 2.23 -11.76
CA ILE A 120 1.33 3.35 -11.21
C ILE A 120 -0.08 3.19 -11.79
N THR A 121 -1.05 2.92 -10.92
CA THR A 121 -2.45 2.86 -11.35
C THR A 121 -2.82 4.20 -11.95
N ASP A 122 -3.69 4.23 -12.96
CA ASP A 122 -4.19 5.44 -13.64
C ASP A 122 -4.84 6.47 -12.69
N LYS A 123 -4.92 6.17 -11.40
CA LYS A 123 -5.31 7.15 -10.38
C LYS A 123 -4.19 8.15 -10.18
N GLU A 124 -4.50 9.39 -10.47
CA GLU A 124 -3.63 10.54 -10.23
C GLU A 124 -3.10 10.56 -8.79
N ASP A 125 -1.85 10.96 -8.64
CA ASP A 125 -1.25 11.26 -7.35
C ASP A 125 -2.11 12.30 -6.61
N ILE A 126 -2.45 12.02 -5.36
CA ILE A 126 -3.25 12.94 -4.54
C ILE A 126 -2.33 13.57 -3.51
N MET A 127 -2.19 14.88 -3.57
CA MET A 127 -1.51 15.67 -2.55
C MET A 127 -2.51 16.59 -1.87
N THR A 128 -2.58 16.50 -0.55
CA THR A 128 -3.55 17.24 0.26
C THR A 128 -2.83 17.87 1.45
N ILE A 129 -3.18 19.09 1.80
CA ILE A 129 -2.62 19.77 2.95
C ILE A 129 -3.55 19.55 4.15
N VAL A 130 -2.96 19.06 5.23
CA VAL A 130 -3.64 18.86 6.51
C VAL A 130 -3.37 20.08 7.39
N PRO A 131 -4.36 20.94 7.62
CA PRO A 131 -4.16 22.10 8.45
C PRO A 131 -3.94 21.72 9.92
N HIS A 132 -3.17 22.52 10.63
CA HIS A 132 -2.95 22.33 12.06
C HIS A 132 -4.28 22.40 12.83
N PRO A 133 -4.55 21.49 13.79
CA PRO A 133 -5.85 21.39 14.47
C PRO A 133 -6.23 22.63 15.27
N GLU A 134 -5.26 23.40 15.75
CA GLU A 134 -5.49 24.60 16.53
C GLU A 134 -5.80 25.85 15.69
N PHE A 135 -5.76 25.75 14.35
CA PHE A 135 -6.19 26.87 13.52
C PHE A 135 -7.69 27.12 13.67
N ILE A 136 -8.00 28.17 14.39
CA ILE A 136 -9.35 28.74 14.43
C ILE A 136 -9.57 29.39 13.07
N PHE A 137 -10.37 28.77 12.25
CA PHE A 137 -10.92 29.38 11.04
C PHE A 137 -11.97 30.37 11.52
N GLU A 138 -11.54 31.58 11.91
CA GLU A 138 -12.46 32.66 12.30
C GLU A 138 -13.42 32.94 11.14
N ARG A 139 -14.69 32.89 11.47
CA ARG A 139 -15.77 33.33 10.61
C ARG A 139 -15.75 34.84 10.59
N ASP A 140 -14.88 35.43 9.79
CA ASP A 140 -14.86 36.89 9.62
C ASP A 140 -15.97 37.29 8.64
N GLU A 141 -17.16 37.51 9.21
CA GLU A 141 -18.35 37.87 8.44
C GLU A 141 -18.32 39.33 7.94
N ARG A 142 -17.29 40.12 8.30
CA ARG A 142 -17.31 41.59 8.12
C ARG A 142 -16.26 42.16 7.18
N THR A 143 -15.30 41.41 6.73
CA THR A 143 -14.27 41.96 5.85
C THR A 143 -14.33 41.33 4.47
N ASN A 144 -14.87 42.11 3.52
CA ASN A 144 -14.69 41.92 2.08
C ASN A 144 -13.22 42.15 1.64
N ILE A 145 -12.27 42.03 2.56
CA ILE A 145 -10.87 42.24 2.27
C ILE A 145 -10.32 40.87 1.84
N ARG A 146 -9.62 40.84 0.72
CA ARG A 146 -8.78 39.77 0.21
C ARG A 146 -7.67 39.41 1.23
N ASN A 147 -8.03 38.97 2.42
CA ASN A 147 -7.06 38.44 3.37
C ASN A 147 -6.61 37.06 2.92
N THR A 148 -5.61 37.07 2.06
CA THR A 148 -4.81 35.87 1.77
C THR A 148 -4.07 35.45 3.05
N ARG A 149 -4.74 34.68 3.91
CA ARG A 149 -4.11 34.16 5.10
C ARG A 149 -3.06 33.13 4.66
N LEU A 150 -1.82 33.39 5.05
CA LEU A 150 -0.69 32.51 4.79
C LEU A 150 -0.53 31.51 5.93
N PHE A 151 -0.40 30.24 5.60
CA PHE A 151 -0.20 29.13 6.53
C PHE A 151 1.20 28.57 6.33
N LYS A 152 2.01 28.54 7.38
CA LYS A 152 3.40 28.06 7.28
C LYS A 152 3.43 26.56 6.99
N GLY A 153 4.30 26.13 6.10
CA GLY A 153 4.51 24.72 5.80
C GLY A 153 5.18 23.93 6.93
N SER A 154 5.82 24.61 7.89
CA SER A 154 6.35 24.00 9.11
C SER A 154 5.27 23.56 10.12
N GLU A 155 4.05 24.11 10.00
CA GLU A 155 2.93 23.83 10.90
C GLU A 155 1.84 22.97 10.24
N ASN A 156 1.83 22.91 8.92
CA ASN A 156 0.80 22.22 8.14
C ASN A 156 1.38 21.06 7.35
N VAL A 157 0.86 19.86 7.59
CA VAL A 157 1.38 18.61 7.06
C VAL A 157 0.94 18.40 5.61
N ILE A 158 1.88 18.03 4.74
CA ILE A 158 1.57 17.49 3.42
C ILE A 158 1.21 16.01 3.58
N SER A 159 0.10 15.60 2.98
CA SER A 159 -0.29 14.19 2.84
C SER A 159 -0.28 13.82 1.36
N TYR A 160 0.66 12.99 0.96
CA TYR A 160 0.83 12.52 -0.40
C TYR A 160 0.44 11.05 -0.51
N GLN A 161 -0.55 10.76 -1.33
CA GLN A 161 -1.09 9.43 -1.56
C GLN A 161 -0.81 8.99 -2.99
N ARG A 162 -0.28 7.78 -3.12
CA ARG A 162 -0.04 7.13 -4.40
C ARG A 162 -0.50 5.69 -4.33
N GLN A 163 -1.28 5.27 -5.32
CA GLN A 163 -1.67 3.87 -5.47
C GLN A 163 -0.71 3.17 -6.43
N VAL A 164 -0.21 2.03 -6.01
CA VAL A 164 0.74 1.22 -6.79
C VAL A 164 0.31 -0.24 -6.80
N THR A 165 0.61 -0.93 -7.90
CA THR A 165 0.49 -2.38 -7.99
C THR A 165 1.90 -2.94 -8.15
N VAL A 166 2.28 -3.88 -7.31
CA VAL A 166 3.63 -4.45 -7.27
C VAL A 166 3.59 -5.97 -7.20
N ASN A 167 4.56 -6.62 -7.84
CA ASN A 167 4.88 -8.03 -7.65
C ASN A 167 5.90 -8.13 -6.53
N TRP A 168 5.48 -8.68 -5.43
CA TRP A 168 6.23 -8.76 -4.19
C TRP A 168 6.82 -10.15 -4.03
N VAL A 169 8.15 -10.24 -3.98
CA VAL A 169 8.85 -11.52 -3.82
C VAL A 169 8.63 -12.07 -2.43
N CYS A 170 8.15 -13.30 -2.35
CA CYS A 170 7.94 -14.03 -1.11
C CYS A 170 8.49 -15.45 -1.24
N ILE A 171 9.32 -15.84 -0.30
CA ILE A 171 9.84 -17.20 -0.22
C ILE A 171 8.89 -18.06 0.61
N TYR A 172 8.18 -18.94 -0.06
CA TYR A 172 7.22 -19.85 0.57
C TYR A 172 7.90 -21.08 1.15
N ASN A 173 7.57 -21.42 2.40
CA ASN A 173 8.06 -22.61 3.08
C ASN A 173 6.94 -23.66 3.18
N MET A 174 6.98 -24.68 2.32
CA MET A 174 5.95 -25.72 2.22
C MET A 174 6.18 -26.91 3.15
N ARG A 175 7.15 -26.86 4.07
CA ARG A 175 7.55 -28.00 4.92
C ARG A 175 6.38 -28.61 5.68
N TRP A 176 5.43 -27.79 6.12
CA TRP A 176 4.27 -28.19 6.93
C TRP A 176 2.96 -28.14 6.17
N TYR A 177 3.02 -28.21 4.84
CA TYR A 177 1.81 -28.24 4.03
C TYR A 177 0.85 -29.35 4.48
N PRO A 178 -0.48 -29.09 4.65
CA PRO A 178 -1.21 -27.84 4.43
C PRO A 178 -1.36 -26.97 5.70
N PHE A 179 -0.64 -27.25 6.77
CA PHE A 179 -0.71 -26.53 8.07
C PHE A 179 0.29 -25.39 8.15
N ASP A 180 0.84 -24.99 7.01
CA ASP A 180 1.85 -23.96 6.89
C ASP A 180 1.27 -22.55 7.11
N SER A 181 2.11 -21.64 7.55
CA SER A 181 1.85 -20.23 7.65
C SER A 181 2.99 -19.49 6.98
N GLN A 182 2.67 -18.71 5.95
CA GLN A 182 3.64 -17.99 5.15
C GLN A 182 3.77 -16.56 5.64
N LYS A 183 5.00 -16.08 5.78
CA LYS A 183 5.32 -14.71 6.16
C LYS A 183 6.05 -14.02 5.04
N CYS A 184 5.40 -13.05 4.43
CA CYS A 184 5.92 -12.28 3.33
C CYS A 184 6.25 -10.86 3.78
N THR A 185 7.48 -10.42 3.54
CA THR A 185 7.99 -9.15 4.04
C THR A 185 8.32 -8.19 2.90
N LEU A 186 7.68 -7.02 2.85
CA LEU A 186 8.07 -5.91 1.98
C LEU A 186 9.00 -4.98 2.75
N LYS A 187 10.13 -4.67 2.15
CA LYS A 187 11.11 -3.73 2.69
C LYS A 187 11.06 -2.43 1.91
N MET A 188 11.04 -1.33 2.62
CA MET A 188 10.93 0.01 2.07
C MET A 188 11.91 0.95 2.76
N PHE A 189 12.70 1.70 2.00
CA PHE A 189 13.60 2.71 2.55
C PHE A 189 13.72 3.91 1.61
N HIS A 190 14.34 4.98 2.08
CA HIS A 190 14.68 6.14 1.27
C HIS A 190 16.16 6.13 0.91
N THR A 191 16.50 6.58 -0.31
CA THR A 191 17.90 6.60 -0.79
C THR A 191 18.76 7.65 -0.10
N GLU A 192 18.15 8.73 0.41
CA GLU A 192 18.85 9.82 1.09
C GLU A 192 18.83 9.63 2.60
N ASP A 193 20.00 9.71 3.22
CA ASP A 193 20.18 9.55 4.69
C ASP A 193 19.60 10.72 5.49
N SER A 194 19.27 11.82 4.81
CA SER A 194 18.60 12.98 5.40
C SER A 194 17.11 12.76 5.70
N ILE A 195 16.56 11.59 5.37
CA ILE A 195 15.15 11.26 5.56
C ILE A 195 14.99 10.04 6.46
N THR A 196 14.19 10.19 7.50
CA THR A 196 13.81 9.09 8.40
C THR A 196 12.37 8.70 8.19
N LEU A 197 12.14 7.43 7.79
CA LEU A 197 10.80 6.87 7.64
C LEU A 197 10.28 6.40 9.00
N LYS A 198 9.11 6.89 9.42
CA LYS A 198 8.40 6.42 10.62
C LYS A 198 7.11 5.71 10.22
N PRO A 199 6.96 4.40 10.50
CA PRO A 199 5.71 3.71 10.26
C PRO A 199 4.61 4.25 11.18
N THR A 200 3.42 4.45 10.64
CA THR A 200 2.27 4.92 11.41
C THR A 200 1.24 3.81 11.59
N TYR A 201 0.74 3.27 10.50
CA TYR A 201 -0.17 2.14 10.50
C TYR A 201 -0.14 1.42 9.16
N VAL A 202 -0.54 0.14 9.19
CA VAL A 202 -0.89 -0.64 8.02
C VAL A 202 -2.32 -1.13 8.16
N ASN A 203 -3.04 -1.17 7.06
CA ASN A 203 -4.39 -1.70 7.01
C ASN A 203 -4.52 -2.62 5.79
N TYR A 204 -5.39 -3.62 5.90
CA TYR A 204 -5.80 -4.48 4.81
C TYR A 204 -7.29 -4.30 4.56
N SER A 205 -7.64 -3.88 3.36
CA SER A 205 -9.03 -3.58 2.95
C SER A 205 -9.64 -4.65 2.04
N GLY A 206 -8.83 -5.62 1.61
CA GLY A 206 -9.27 -6.70 0.73
C GLY A 206 -10.03 -7.81 1.46
N PRO A 207 -10.47 -8.84 0.73
CA PRO A 207 -11.11 -10.02 1.31
C PRO A 207 -10.12 -10.81 2.17
N MET A 208 -10.52 -11.18 3.39
CA MET A 208 -9.66 -11.99 4.28
C MET A 208 -9.47 -13.41 3.78
N GLU A 209 -10.47 -13.96 3.09
CA GLU A 209 -10.42 -15.29 2.47
C GLU A 209 -10.15 -15.14 0.98
N LEU A 210 -9.05 -15.71 0.53
CA LEU A 210 -8.65 -15.85 -0.85
C LEU A 210 -8.88 -17.30 -1.29
N THR A 211 -8.75 -17.58 -2.58
CA THR A 211 -9.05 -18.92 -3.14
C THR A 211 -8.27 -20.05 -2.46
N GLN A 212 -6.99 -19.82 -2.16
CA GLN A 212 -6.11 -20.85 -1.57
C GLN A 212 -5.46 -20.40 -0.26
N HIS A 213 -5.70 -19.17 0.19
CA HIS A 213 -5.07 -18.57 1.36
C HIS A 213 -6.07 -17.75 2.18
N ILE A 214 -5.74 -17.56 3.45
CA ILE A 214 -6.42 -16.66 4.36
C ILE A 214 -5.40 -15.65 4.85
N VAL A 215 -5.71 -14.37 4.79
CA VAL A 215 -4.90 -13.32 5.39
C VAL A 215 -5.12 -13.34 6.90
N LYS A 216 -4.08 -13.72 7.66
CA LYS A 216 -4.17 -13.84 9.13
C LYS A 216 -3.85 -12.54 9.83
N ASP A 217 -2.79 -11.88 9.37
CA ASP A 217 -2.28 -10.66 10.00
C ASP A 217 -1.49 -9.80 9.02
N VAL A 218 -1.51 -8.50 9.25
CA VAL A 218 -0.71 -7.53 8.51
C VAL A 218 -0.11 -6.54 9.51
N SER A 219 1.20 -6.47 9.57
CA SER A 219 1.92 -5.63 10.51
C SER A 219 2.96 -4.74 9.83
N ILE A 220 3.32 -3.64 10.49
CA ILE A 220 4.34 -2.70 10.02
C ILE A 220 5.28 -2.37 11.17
N CYS A 221 6.57 -2.37 10.89
CA CYS A 221 7.57 -1.98 11.88
C CYS A 221 8.71 -1.19 11.23
N SER A 222 9.42 -0.41 12.06
CA SER A 222 10.67 0.22 11.67
C SER A 222 11.83 -0.77 11.83
N MET A 223 12.72 -0.80 10.85
CA MET A 223 13.93 -1.60 10.87
C MET A 223 15.06 -0.89 10.13
N SER A 224 16.29 -1.18 10.50
CA SER A 224 17.44 -0.79 9.70
C SER A 224 17.61 -1.77 8.54
N ILE A 225 17.59 -1.26 7.32
CA ILE A 225 17.75 -2.03 6.07
C ILE A 225 19.05 -1.53 5.43
N GLU A 226 20.06 -2.39 5.31
CA GLU A 226 21.39 -2.00 4.77
C GLU A 226 21.96 -0.75 5.45
N GLU A 227 21.89 -0.72 6.80
CA GLU A 227 22.33 0.40 7.65
C GLU A 227 21.48 1.68 7.53
N ARG A 228 20.41 1.68 6.73
CA ARG A 228 19.50 2.81 6.56
C ARG A 228 18.20 2.61 7.33
N PRO A 229 17.63 3.69 7.89
CA PRO A 229 16.32 3.61 8.52
C PRO A 229 15.25 3.29 7.48
N GLY A 230 14.56 2.16 7.67
CA GLY A 230 13.55 1.68 6.77
C GLY A 230 12.31 1.15 7.48
N ILE A 231 11.36 0.69 6.69
CA ILE A 231 10.09 0.13 7.15
C ILE A 231 9.96 -1.28 6.56
N ILE A 232 9.50 -2.20 7.40
CA ILE A 232 9.11 -3.54 6.97
C ILE A 232 7.61 -3.69 7.17
N VAL A 233 6.93 -4.16 6.13
CA VAL A 233 5.55 -4.62 6.19
C VAL A 233 5.57 -6.14 6.09
N GLU A 234 4.96 -6.81 7.04
CA GLU A 234 4.81 -8.26 7.07
C GLU A 234 3.35 -8.64 6.84
N VAL A 235 3.11 -9.52 5.88
CA VAL A 235 1.80 -10.12 5.62
C VAL A 235 1.89 -11.59 5.97
N THR A 236 1.05 -12.05 6.90
CA THR A 236 0.96 -13.45 7.32
C THR A 236 -0.22 -14.10 6.63
N LEU A 237 0.08 -15.11 5.81
CA LEU A 237 -0.90 -15.90 5.09
C LEU A 237 -1.02 -17.30 5.71
N GLY A 238 -2.22 -17.83 5.76
CA GLY A 238 -2.49 -19.22 6.13
C GLY A 238 -3.32 -19.91 5.08
N ARG A 239 -3.52 -21.24 5.23
CA ARG A 239 -4.38 -22.00 4.33
C ARG A 239 -5.75 -22.30 4.93
N PRO A 240 -6.82 -22.31 4.12
CA PRO A 240 -8.13 -22.81 4.52
C PRO A 240 -8.08 -24.34 4.59
N LEU A 241 -7.91 -24.88 5.80
CA LEU A 241 -7.73 -26.33 6.01
C LEU A 241 -8.86 -27.19 5.42
N PHE A 242 -10.10 -26.73 5.56
CA PHE A 242 -11.26 -27.45 5.03
C PHE A 242 -11.25 -27.59 3.52
N GLY A 243 -10.93 -26.50 2.80
CA GLY A 243 -10.83 -26.52 1.33
C GLY A 243 -9.72 -27.45 0.86
N THR A 244 -8.54 -27.39 1.49
CA THR A 244 -7.40 -28.25 1.17
C THR A 244 -7.68 -29.71 1.51
N PHE A 245 -8.37 -29.96 2.62
CA PHE A 245 -8.79 -31.33 2.98
C PHE A 245 -9.72 -31.93 1.92
N LEU A 246 -10.74 -31.19 1.47
CA LEU A 246 -11.68 -31.66 0.46
C LEU A 246 -11.04 -31.82 -0.93
N SER A 247 -10.12 -30.92 -1.32
CA SER A 247 -9.53 -30.93 -2.66
C SER A 247 -8.40 -31.93 -2.84
N VAL A 248 -7.63 -32.23 -1.79
CA VAL A 248 -6.44 -33.07 -1.87
C VAL A 248 -6.60 -34.37 -1.07
N PHE A 249 -6.93 -34.27 0.22
CA PHE A 249 -6.92 -35.44 1.10
C PHE A 249 -8.10 -36.39 0.87
N MET A 250 -9.30 -35.86 0.59
CA MET A 250 -10.48 -36.68 0.31
C MET A 250 -10.30 -37.53 -0.96
N PRO A 251 -9.94 -36.98 -2.13
CA PRO A 251 -9.76 -37.80 -3.34
C PRO A 251 -8.63 -38.83 -3.16
N THR A 252 -7.49 -38.43 -2.58
CA THR A 252 -6.38 -39.37 -2.36
C THR A 252 -6.75 -40.50 -1.39
N GLY A 253 -7.49 -40.16 -0.31
CA GLY A 253 -8.00 -41.17 0.62
C GLY A 253 -8.96 -42.16 -0.01
N ILE A 254 -9.89 -41.72 -0.85
CA ILE A 254 -10.81 -42.56 -1.60
C ILE A 254 -10.04 -43.48 -2.54
N LEU A 255 -9.06 -42.97 -3.29
CA LEU A 255 -8.26 -43.77 -4.19
C LEU A 255 -7.46 -44.85 -3.45
N LEU A 256 -6.89 -44.52 -2.29
CA LEU A 256 -6.20 -45.53 -1.44
C LEU A 256 -7.14 -46.60 -0.94
N ILE A 257 -8.36 -46.26 -0.50
CA ILE A 257 -9.37 -47.22 -0.06
C ILE A 257 -9.76 -48.14 -1.23
N LEU A 258 -10.02 -47.57 -2.42
CA LEU A 258 -10.31 -48.36 -3.62
C LEU A 258 -9.20 -49.33 -3.97
N SER A 259 -7.93 -48.89 -3.91
CA SER A 259 -6.77 -49.76 -4.12
C SER A 259 -6.73 -50.94 -3.15
N GLN A 260 -7.06 -50.75 -1.87
CA GLN A 260 -7.13 -51.82 -0.90
C GLN A 260 -8.32 -52.77 -1.15
N MET A 261 -9.48 -52.18 -1.47
CA MET A 261 -10.69 -52.97 -1.80
C MET A 261 -10.44 -53.94 -2.98
N VAL A 262 -9.80 -53.45 -4.04
CA VAL A 262 -9.48 -54.28 -5.21
C VAL A 262 -8.57 -55.45 -4.84
N ARG A 263 -7.61 -55.27 -3.93
CA ARG A 263 -6.75 -56.38 -3.43
C ARG A 263 -7.52 -57.44 -2.68
N VAL A 264 -8.54 -57.05 -1.94
CA VAL A 264 -9.34 -57.98 -1.12
C VAL A 264 -10.32 -58.75 -2.00
N PHE A 265 -11.01 -58.11 -2.92
CA PHE A 265 -12.09 -58.72 -3.71
C PHE A 265 -11.57 -59.50 -4.93
N TYR A 266 -10.41 -59.13 -5.51
CA TYR A 266 -9.87 -59.74 -6.73
C TYR A 266 -8.54 -60.45 -6.48
N ARG A 267 -8.47 -61.18 -5.38
CA ARG A 267 -7.23 -61.88 -4.95
C ARG A 267 -6.69 -62.85 -5.97
N ASP A 268 -7.56 -63.48 -6.77
CA ASP A 268 -7.20 -64.49 -7.75
C ASP A 268 -6.92 -63.92 -9.16
N TYR A 269 -7.15 -62.60 -9.36
CA TYR A 269 -6.99 -61.91 -10.64
C TYR A 269 -5.87 -60.86 -10.57
N LEU A 270 -4.63 -61.35 -10.52
CA LEU A 270 -3.45 -60.51 -10.33
C LEU A 270 -3.33 -59.39 -11.39
N ASP A 271 -3.59 -59.70 -12.66
CA ASP A 271 -3.49 -58.75 -13.77
C ASP A 271 -4.47 -57.58 -13.64
N MET A 272 -5.70 -57.86 -13.22
CA MET A 272 -6.71 -56.85 -12.99
C MET A 272 -6.33 -55.92 -11.80
N VAL A 273 -5.77 -56.52 -10.74
CA VAL A 273 -5.30 -55.75 -9.56
C VAL A 273 -4.17 -54.80 -9.96
N ILE A 274 -3.21 -55.26 -10.76
CA ILE A 274 -2.10 -54.46 -11.24
C ILE A 274 -2.60 -53.33 -12.12
N GLN A 275 -3.50 -53.60 -13.07
CA GLN A 275 -4.04 -52.62 -14.00
C GLN A 275 -4.80 -51.50 -13.26
N VAL A 276 -5.66 -51.85 -12.29
CA VAL A 276 -6.40 -50.85 -11.48
C VAL A 276 -5.45 -50.04 -10.63
N ASN A 277 -4.47 -50.65 -9.97
CA ASN A 277 -3.51 -49.90 -9.18
C ASN A 277 -2.63 -48.96 -10.02
N LEU A 278 -2.27 -49.34 -11.24
CA LEU A 278 -1.53 -48.51 -12.17
C LEU A 278 -2.34 -47.29 -12.59
N THR A 279 -3.64 -47.48 -12.89
CA THR A 279 -4.53 -46.36 -13.24
C THR A 279 -4.76 -45.43 -12.05
N LEU A 280 -4.94 -45.95 -10.84
CA LEU A 280 -5.08 -45.14 -9.63
C LEU A 280 -3.80 -44.32 -9.35
N LEU A 281 -2.62 -44.91 -9.57
CA LEU A 281 -1.34 -44.24 -9.41
C LEU A 281 -1.18 -43.10 -10.44
N LEU A 282 -1.65 -43.28 -11.66
CA LEU A 282 -1.63 -42.28 -12.71
C LEU A 282 -2.56 -41.11 -12.35
N VAL A 283 -3.76 -41.40 -11.81
CA VAL A 283 -4.69 -40.36 -11.33
C VAL A 283 -4.10 -39.58 -10.15
N LEU A 284 -3.44 -40.27 -9.22
CA LEU A 284 -2.73 -39.61 -8.11
C LEU A 284 -1.61 -38.67 -8.57
N ALA A 285 -0.93 -39.01 -9.67
CA ALA A 285 0.12 -38.16 -10.23
C ALA A 285 -0.38 -36.93 -10.94
N THR A 286 -1.70 -36.89 -11.29
CA THR A 286 -2.35 -35.75 -11.97
C THR A 286 -3.15 -34.85 -11.02
N LEU A 287 -3.35 -35.27 -9.79
CA LEU A 287 -3.95 -34.47 -8.71
C LEU A 287 -2.91 -33.54 -8.07
#